data_fe0aa1a7b0fdf5ed24f68d69e23a0eb8
#
_entry.id   fe0aa1a7b0fdf5ed24f68d69e23a0eb8
#
_cell.length_a   1.000
_cell.length_b   1.000
_cell.length_c   1.000
_cell.angle_alpha   90.00
_cell.angle_beta   90.00
_cell.angle_gamma   90.00
#
_symmetry.space_group_name_H-M   'P 1'
#
loop_
_entity.id
_entity.type
_entity.pdbx_description
1 polymer ?
#
loop_
_entity_poly.entity_id
_entity_poly.type
_entity_poly.pdbx_seq_one_letter_code
_entity_poly.pdbx_strand_id
1 'polypeptide(L)'
;SHILVKTEEEAKDIISQLDGGADFGELAKQHSSDGSAQNGGDLGFFGPGRMVPEFETAAFALEVGAYSKEPVQSQFGYHVVKVTDKRPQQPPAFEQVQSQIRSLLLREKYFAAIGALRTAATVEISDPDLKAAVEAIDGPSGQ
;
A
#
# COMPACT_ATOMS: atom_id res chain seq x y z
N SER A 1 2.15 -5.85 15.34
CA SER A 1 1.27 -7.01 15.70
C SER A 1 -0.19 -6.62 15.60
N HIS A 2 -1.06 -7.59 15.33
CA HIS A 2 -2.50 -7.35 15.28
C HIS A 2 -3.33 -8.56 15.76
N ILE A 3 -4.58 -8.30 16.10
CA ILE A 3 -5.61 -9.30 16.36
C ILE A 3 -6.76 -9.03 15.39
N LEU A 4 -7.16 -10.02 14.59
CA LEU A 4 -8.28 -9.93 13.65
C LEU A 4 -9.46 -10.73 14.17
N VAL A 5 -10.60 -10.08 14.31
CA VAL A 5 -11.87 -10.69 14.73
C VAL A 5 -13.01 -10.33 13.79
N LYS A 6 -14.13 -11.01 13.89
CA LYS A 6 -15.26 -10.85 12.96
C LYS A 6 -16.19 -9.70 13.32
N THR A 7 -16.32 -9.40 14.61
CA THR A 7 -17.26 -8.41 15.10
C THR A 7 -16.56 -7.27 15.83
N GLU A 8 -17.20 -6.12 15.86
CA GLU A 8 -16.71 -4.93 16.56
C GLU A 8 -16.72 -5.17 18.09
N GLU A 9 -17.73 -5.89 18.59
CA GLU A 9 -17.87 -6.22 19.99
C GLU A 9 -16.69 -7.06 20.49
N GLU A 10 -16.31 -8.10 19.73
CA GLU A 10 -15.12 -8.92 20.07
C GLU A 10 -13.86 -8.05 20.14
N ALA A 11 -13.67 -7.12 19.19
CA ALA A 11 -12.52 -6.23 19.20
C ALA A 11 -12.53 -5.28 20.40
N LYS A 12 -13.70 -4.74 20.79
CA LYS A 12 -13.86 -3.91 21.99
C LYS A 12 -13.58 -4.69 23.27
N ASP A 13 -14.03 -5.93 23.35
CA ASP A 13 -13.75 -6.80 24.50
C ASP A 13 -12.24 -7.08 24.64
N ILE A 14 -11.54 -7.30 23.52
CA ILE A 14 -10.09 -7.48 23.51
C ILE A 14 -9.39 -6.20 23.97
N ILE A 15 -9.82 -5.03 23.50
CA ILE A 15 -9.27 -3.74 23.95
C ILE A 15 -9.49 -3.55 25.46
N SER A 16 -10.67 -3.90 25.97
CA SER A 16 -10.97 -3.84 27.41
C SER A 16 -10.06 -4.76 28.22
N GLN A 17 -9.78 -5.97 27.74
CA GLN A 17 -8.85 -6.89 28.39
C GLN A 17 -7.41 -6.36 28.37
N LEU A 18 -6.98 -5.74 27.28
CA LEU A 18 -5.67 -5.07 27.17
C LEU A 18 -5.56 -3.87 28.12
N ASP A 19 -6.62 -3.10 28.29
CA ASP A 19 -6.69 -2.02 29.29
C ASP A 19 -6.62 -2.55 30.73
N GLY A 20 -7.10 -3.78 30.94
CA GLY A 20 -6.96 -4.53 32.19
C GLY A 20 -5.57 -5.17 32.41
N GLY A 21 -4.65 -5.00 31.46
CA GLY A 21 -3.27 -5.50 31.55
C GLY A 21 -3.06 -6.90 30.98
N ALA A 22 -4.00 -7.45 30.21
CA ALA A 22 -3.82 -8.73 29.54
C ALA A 22 -2.69 -8.67 28.51
N ASP A 23 -2.03 -9.81 28.27
CA ASP A 23 -0.97 -9.90 27.24
C ASP A 23 -1.55 -9.94 25.83
N PHE A 24 -1.04 -9.07 24.97
CA PHE A 24 -1.50 -8.94 23.59
C PHE A 24 -1.28 -10.23 22.77
N GLY A 25 -0.12 -10.87 22.95
CA GLY A 25 0.21 -12.08 22.22
C GLY A 25 -0.66 -13.26 22.60
N GLU A 26 -1.01 -13.38 23.87
CA GLU A 26 -1.92 -14.44 24.34
C GLU A 26 -3.35 -14.21 23.85
N LEU A 27 -3.84 -12.96 23.86
CA LEU A 27 -5.15 -12.64 23.27
C LEU A 27 -5.16 -12.87 21.74
N ALA A 28 -4.06 -12.60 21.04
CA ALA A 28 -3.94 -12.91 19.63
C ALA A 28 -4.06 -14.41 19.36
N LYS A 29 -3.39 -15.25 20.14
CA LYS A 29 -3.47 -16.72 20.01
C LYS A 29 -4.87 -17.27 20.26
N GLN A 30 -5.60 -16.66 21.19
CA GLN A 30 -6.94 -17.12 21.60
C GLN A 30 -8.05 -16.64 20.68
N HIS A 31 -7.97 -15.41 20.20
CA HIS A 31 -9.09 -14.73 19.54
C HIS A 31 -8.84 -14.39 18.07
N SER A 32 -7.57 -14.26 17.62
CA SER A 32 -7.31 -13.84 16.25
C SER A 32 -7.63 -14.94 15.24
N SER A 33 -8.36 -14.57 14.20
CA SER A 33 -8.61 -15.42 13.03
C SER A 33 -7.52 -15.32 11.96
N ASP A 34 -6.50 -14.46 12.16
CA ASP A 34 -5.39 -14.28 11.23
C ASP A 34 -4.32 -15.37 11.39
N GLY A 35 -3.60 -15.67 10.29
CA GLY A 35 -2.52 -16.67 10.30
C GLY A 35 -1.36 -16.34 11.24
N SER A 36 -1.18 -15.07 11.61
CA SER A 36 -0.18 -14.64 12.60
C SER A 36 -0.57 -14.91 14.05
N ALA A 37 -1.79 -15.38 14.32
CA ALA A 37 -2.30 -15.65 15.66
C ALA A 37 -1.34 -16.50 16.51
N GLN A 38 -0.81 -17.59 15.93
CA GLN A 38 0.11 -18.50 16.62
C GLN A 38 1.43 -17.82 17.03
N ASN A 39 1.81 -16.75 16.34
CA ASN A 39 2.97 -15.92 16.64
C ASN A 39 2.59 -14.67 17.46
N GLY A 40 1.49 -14.70 18.22
CA GLY A 40 1.04 -13.56 19.01
C GLY A 40 0.60 -12.35 18.16
N GLY A 41 0.14 -12.58 16.92
CA GLY A 41 -0.28 -11.55 15.99
C GLY A 41 0.87 -10.79 15.33
N ASP A 42 2.11 -11.26 15.44
CA ASP A 42 3.26 -10.56 14.88
C ASP A 42 3.28 -10.65 13.34
N LEU A 43 3.30 -9.50 12.69
CA LEU A 43 3.38 -9.34 11.24
C LEU A 43 4.80 -8.98 10.76
N GLY A 44 5.75 -8.84 11.69
CA GLY A 44 7.07 -8.31 11.38
C GLY A 44 7.03 -6.83 10.98
N PHE A 45 8.13 -6.37 10.38
CA PHE A 45 8.22 -5.01 9.87
C PHE A 45 7.64 -4.91 8.46
N PHE A 46 6.84 -3.90 8.25
CA PHE A 46 6.30 -3.55 6.93
C PHE A 46 6.41 -2.05 6.68
N GLY A 47 6.54 -1.68 5.41
CA GLY A 47 6.54 -0.30 4.96
C GLY A 47 5.21 0.10 4.34
N PRO A 48 5.08 1.39 3.94
CA PRO A 48 3.88 1.91 3.29
C PRO A 48 3.47 1.11 2.05
N GLY A 49 2.16 0.94 1.85
CA GLY A 49 1.57 0.23 0.71
C GLY A 49 1.64 -1.29 0.78
N ARG A 50 1.95 -1.86 1.95
CA ARG A 50 2.03 -3.32 2.15
C ARG A 50 0.80 -3.91 2.82
N MET A 51 0.03 -3.09 3.51
CA MET A 51 -1.17 -3.48 4.24
C MET A 51 -2.39 -2.75 3.70
N VAL A 52 -3.59 -3.14 4.14
CA VAL A 52 -4.81 -2.40 3.79
C VAL A 52 -4.76 -0.98 4.37
N PRO A 53 -5.28 0.03 3.65
CA PRO A 53 -5.09 1.43 4.00
C PRO A 53 -5.54 1.80 5.41
N GLU A 54 -6.65 1.23 5.87
CA GLU A 54 -7.23 1.50 7.19
C GLU A 54 -6.31 1.00 8.30
N PHE A 55 -5.79 -0.22 8.14
CA PHE A 55 -4.83 -0.81 9.06
C PHE A 55 -3.51 -0.02 9.08
N GLU A 56 -3.00 0.33 7.91
CA GLU A 56 -1.75 1.06 7.76
C GLU A 56 -1.83 2.44 8.43
N THR A 57 -2.94 3.16 8.20
CA THR A 57 -3.19 4.47 8.82
C THR A 57 -3.17 4.36 10.35
N ALA A 58 -3.87 3.37 10.91
CA ALA A 58 -3.90 3.14 12.34
C ALA A 58 -2.51 2.78 12.89
N ALA A 59 -1.78 1.86 12.23
CA ALA A 59 -0.46 1.42 12.66
C ALA A 59 0.56 2.56 12.67
N PHE A 60 0.55 3.43 11.65
CA PHE A 60 1.50 4.54 11.60
C PHE A 60 1.16 5.70 12.56
N ALA A 61 -0.11 5.86 12.92
CA ALA A 61 -0.54 6.86 13.91
C ALA A 61 -0.17 6.48 15.35
N LEU A 62 -0.07 5.17 15.66
CA LEU A 62 0.25 4.70 17.00
C LEU A 62 1.72 4.92 17.34
N GLU A 63 2.03 5.16 18.60
CA GLU A 63 3.40 5.18 19.12
C GLU A 63 3.92 3.76 19.40
N VAL A 64 5.24 3.62 19.55
CA VAL A 64 5.86 2.34 19.91
C VAL A 64 5.39 1.92 21.29
N GLY A 65 4.94 0.68 21.40
CA GLY A 65 4.36 0.09 22.60
C GLY A 65 2.84 0.30 22.75
N ALA A 66 2.25 1.23 21.99
CA ALA A 66 0.84 1.51 22.03
C ALA A 66 0.02 0.52 21.18
N TYR A 67 -1.26 0.38 21.52
CA TYR A 67 -2.27 -0.34 20.74
C TYR A 67 -3.48 0.55 20.47
N SER A 68 -4.25 0.20 19.42
CA SER A 68 -5.44 0.95 19.02
C SER A 68 -6.49 0.90 20.13
N LYS A 69 -7.01 2.06 20.51
CA LYS A 69 -8.07 2.19 21.52
C LYS A 69 -9.45 1.98 20.94
N GLU A 70 -9.54 1.93 19.63
CA GLU A 70 -10.75 1.65 18.87
C GLU A 70 -10.48 0.54 17.85
N PRO A 71 -11.49 -0.29 17.56
CA PRO A 71 -11.40 -1.30 16.50
C PRO A 71 -11.16 -0.64 15.13
N VAL A 72 -10.20 -1.16 14.38
CA VAL A 72 -9.91 -0.72 13.01
C VAL A 72 -10.67 -1.63 12.03
N GLN A 73 -11.68 -1.11 11.37
CA GLN A 73 -12.47 -1.86 10.41
C GLN A 73 -11.75 -1.98 9.07
N SER A 74 -11.79 -3.17 8.47
CA SER A 74 -11.34 -3.45 7.12
C SER A 74 -12.28 -4.42 6.41
N GLN A 75 -12.00 -4.75 5.15
CA GLN A 75 -12.74 -5.80 4.43
C GLN A 75 -12.61 -7.21 5.03
N PHE A 76 -11.65 -7.44 5.89
CA PHE A 76 -11.41 -8.75 6.55
C PHE A 76 -12.10 -8.88 7.91
N GLY A 77 -12.54 -7.77 8.49
CA GLY A 77 -13.13 -7.70 9.82
C GLY A 77 -12.60 -6.52 10.62
N TYR A 78 -12.50 -6.73 11.93
CA TYR A 78 -12.06 -5.72 12.88
C TYR A 78 -10.69 -6.08 13.43
N HIS A 79 -9.78 -5.13 13.39
CA HIS A 79 -8.41 -5.29 13.87
C HIS A 79 -8.18 -4.50 15.15
N VAL A 80 -7.48 -5.14 16.09
CA VAL A 80 -6.80 -4.44 17.19
C VAL A 80 -5.32 -4.44 16.85
N VAL A 81 -4.73 -3.26 16.67
CA VAL A 81 -3.35 -3.06 16.20
C VAL A 81 -2.45 -2.65 17.33
N LYS A 82 -1.27 -3.27 17.46
CA LYS A 82 -0.21 -2.87 18.40
C LYS A 82 1.09 -2.64 17.66
N VAL A 83 1.74 -1.51 17.91
CA VAL A 83 3.06 -1.20 17.39
C VAL A 83 4.12 -1.62 18.41
N THR A 84 4.95 -2.59 18.06
CA THR A 84 6.02 -3.09 18.94
C THR A 84 7.34 -2.34 18.70
N ASP A 85 7.60 -1.92 17.47
CA ASP A 85 8.78 -1.15 17.11
C ASP A 85 8.55 -0.32 15.85
N LYS A 86 9.29 0.79 15.72
CA LYS A 86 9.34 1.64 14.52
C LYS A 86 10.80 1.92 14.17
N ARG A 87 11.14 1.67 12.92
CA ARG A 87 12.47 2.01 12.41
C ARG A 87 12.34 2.72 11.06
N PRO A 88 13.23 3.68 10.75
CA PRO A 88 13.26 4.27 9.43
C PRO A 88 13.53 3.18 8.39
N GLN A 89 12.74 3.17 7.32
CA GLN A 89 13.00 2.29 6.20
C GLN A 89 14.30 2.72 5.54
N GLN A 90 15.30 1.87 5.56
CA GLN A 90 16.51 2.11 4.79
C GLN A 90 16.18 1.96 3.30
N PRO A 91 16.44 2.99 2.48
CA PRO A 91 16.30 2.82 1.04
C PRO A 91 17.17 1.65 0.58
N PRO A 92 16.72 0.89 -0.42
CA PRO A 92 17.55 -0.16 -0.98
C PRO A 92 18.87 0.43 -1.50
N ALA A 93 19.96 -0.33 -1.36
CA ALA A 93 21.26 0.11 -1.84
C ALA A 93 21.15 0.46 -3.34
N PHE A 94 21.87 1.52 -3.75
CA PHE A 94 21.80 2.02 -5.14
C PHE A 94 22.05 0.91 -6.17
N GLU A 95 22.98 0.00 -5.87
CA GLU A 95 23.35 -1.13 -6.73
C GLU A 95 22.14 -2.05 -7.00
N GLN A 96 21.24 -2.20 -6.04
CA GLN A 96 20.05 -3.05 -6.16
C GLN A 96 18.96 -2.42 -7.05
N VAL A 97 18.90 -1.11 -7.09
CA VAL A 97 17.86 -0.36 -7.84
C VAL A 97 18.39 0.30 -9.11
N GLN A 98 19.71 0.30 -9.33
CA GLN A 98 20.35 0.95 -10.46
C GLN A 98 19.75 0.55 -11.82
N SER A 99 19.52 -0.74 -12.04
CA SER A 99 18.93 -1.24 -13.28
C SER A 99 17.50 -0.77 -13.47
N GLN A 100 16.71 -0.71 -12.40
CA GLN A 100 15.33 -0.24 -12.45
C GLN A 100 15.28 1.26 -12.74
N ILE A 101 16.11 2.06 -12.05
CA ILE A 101 16.23 3.49 -12.28
C ILE A 101 16.66 3.77 -13.73
N ARG A 102 17.66 3.03 -14.23
CA ARG A 102 18.11 3.17 -15.62
C ARG A 102 17.00 2.86 -16.62
N SER A 103 16.23 1.81 -16.39
CA SER A 103 15.11 1.42 -17.27
C SER A 103 14.01 2.49 -17.27
N LEU A 104 13.69 3.04 -16.09
CA LEU A 104 12.73 4.14 -15.96
C LEU A 104 13.18 5.38 -16.73
N LEU A 105 14.42 5.83 -16.52
CA LEU A 105 14.98 6.99 -17.18
C LEU A 105 15.11 6.81 -18.70
N LEU A 106 15.45 5.61 -19.18
CA LEU A 106 15.48 5.28 -20.59
C LEU A 106 14.08 5.36 -21.22
N ARG A 107 13.09 4.82 -20.52
CA ARG A 107 11.69 4.86 -20.94
C ARG A 107 11.18 6.30 -21.02
N GLU A 108 11.45 7.11 -20.01
CA GLU A 108 11.07 8.53 -19.99
C GLU A 108 11.72 9.30 -21.14
N LYS A 109 13.02 9.15 -21.33
CA LYS A 109 13.74 9.77 -22.44
C LYS A 109 13.26 9.32 -23.81
N TYR A 110 12.92 8.03 -23.94
CA TYR A 110 12.38 7.48 -25.19
C TYR A 110 11.02 8.13 -25.53
N PHE A 111 10.10 8.20 -24.57
CA PHE A 111 8.80 8.86 -24.81
C PHE A 111 8.95 10.35 -25.07
N ALA A 112 9.83 11.03 -24.35
CA ALA A 112 10.11 12.45 -24.60
C ALA A 112 10.69 12.69 -26.03
N ALA A 113 11.63 11.85 -26.48
CA ALA A 113 12.20 11.92 -27.80
C ALA A 113 11.17 11.64 -28.91
N ILE A 114 10.34 10.60 -28.73
CA ILE A 114 9.25 10.29 -29.68
C ILE A 114 8.24 11.43 -29.71
N GLY A 115 7.85 12.00 -28.57
CA GLY A 115 6.94 13.14 -28.51
C GLY A 115 7.50 14.34 -29.25
N ALA A 116 8.78 14.66 -29.06
CA ALA A 116 9.45 15.75 -29.77
C ALA A 116 9.52 15.50 -31.27
N LEU A 117 9.86 14.30 -31.70
CA LEU A 117 9.89 13.92 -33.13
C LEU A 117 8.50 13.98 -33.75
N ARG A 118 7.48 13.51 -33.05
CA ARG A 118 6.07 13.57 -33.51
C ARG A 118 5.60 15.01 -33.69
N THR A 119 5.95 15.89 -32.76
CA THR A 119 5.60 17.32 -32.85
C THR A 119 6.35 18.02 -33.99
N ALA A 120 7.59 17.62 -34.28
CA ALA A 120 8.41 18.17 -35.35
C ALA A 120 8.11 17.57 -36.74
N ALA A 121 7.49 16.39 -36.79
CA ALA A 121 7.17 15.72 -38.04
C ALA A 121 5.91 16.31 -38.69
N THR A 122 6.00 16.61 -39.99
CA THR A 122 4.83 16.88 -40.81
C THR A 122 4.39 15.57 -41.44
N VAL A 123 3.21 15.08 -41.03
CA VAL A 123 2.63 13.84 -41.58
C VAL A 123 1.59 14.24 -42.64
N GLU A 124 1.86 13.94 -43.89
CA GLU A 124 0.89 14.10 -44.97
C GLU A 124 0.20 12.76 -45.23
N ILE A 125 -1.10 12.70 -44.93
CA ILE A 125 -1.93 11.52 -45.19
C ILE A 125 -2.75 11.84 -46.44
N SER A 126 -2.43 11.17 -47.54
CA SER A 126 -3.09 11.39 -48.84
C SER A 126 -4.45 10.70 -48.92
N ASP A 127 -4.70 9.69 -48.11
CA ASP A 127 -5.96 8.95 -48.07
C ASP A 127 -6.93 9.67 -47.10
N PRO A 128 -8.12 10.11 -47.57
CA PRO A 128 -9.06 10.85 -46.73
C PRO A 128 -9.66 10.04 -45.60
N ASP A 129 -9.86 8.72 -45.76
CA ASP A 129 -10.44 7.87 -44.76
C ASP A 129 -9.43 7.59 -43.64
N LEU A 130 -8.14 7.36 -43.97
CA LEU A 130 -7.05 7.25 -43.03
C LEU A 130 -6.80 8.54 -42.27
N LYS A 131 -6.91 9.70 -42.96
CA LYS A 131 -6.77 11.00 -42.32
C LYS A 131 -7.84 11.21 -41.24
N ALA A 132 -9.09 10.93 -41.56
CA ALA A 132 -10.19 11.05 -40.62
C ALA A 132 -10.05 10.09 -39.41
N ALA A 133 -9.57 8.85 -39.65
CA ALA A 133 -9.31 7.90 -38.61
C ALA A 133 -8.18 8.33 -37.65
N VAL A 134 -7.10 8.89 -38.17
CA VAL A 134 -5.98 9.40 -37.35
C VAL A 134 -6.38 10.63 -36.55
N GLU A 135 -7.12 11.57 -37.16
CA GLU A 135 -7.66 12.74 -36.46
C GLU A 135 -8.62 12.37 -35.35
N ALA A 136 -9.38 11.27 -35.48
CA ALA A 136 -10.26 10.76 -34.47
C ALA A 136 -9.51 10.12 -33.26
N ILE A 137 -8.33 9.54 -33.51
CA ILE A 137 -7.47 8.96 -32.49
C ILE A 137 -6.65 10.04 -31.77
N ASP A 138 -6.18 11.05 -32.50
CA ASP A 138 -5.38 12.16 -31.96
C ASP A 138 -6.24 13.33 -31.44
N GLY A 139 -7.58 13.22 -31.48
CA GLY A 139 -8.51 14.17 -30.88
C GLY A 139 -8.27 14.33 -29.35
N PRO A 140 -8.93 15.30 -28.66
CA PRO A 140 -8.53 15.87 -27.36
C PRO A 140 -8.60 14.93 -26.14
N SER A 141 -8.22 13.67 -26.31
CA SER A 141 -8.16 12.66 -25.22
C SER A 141 -6.75 12.53 -24.62
N GLY A 142 -5.86 13.46 -24.89
CA GLY A 142 -4.48 13.46 -24.40
C GLY A 142 -4.17 14.64 -23.47
N GLN A 143 -4.87 14.73 -22.32
CA GLN A 143 -4.40 15.45 -21.12
C GLN A 143 -4.43 14.52 -19.92
#